data_c909c134d3cebd13737391df27d3e453
#
_entry.id   c909c134d3cebd13737391df27d3e453
#
_cell.length_a   1.000
_cell.length_b   1.000
_cell.length_c   1.000
_cell.angle_alpha   90.00
_cell.angle_beta   90.00
_cell.angle_gamma   90.00
#
_symmetry.space_group_name_H-M   'P 1'
#
loop_
_entity.id
_entity.type
_entity.pdbx_description
1 polymer ?
#
loop_
_entity_poly.entity_id
_entity_poly.type
_entity_poly.pdbx_seq_one_letter_code
_entity_poly.pdbx_strand_id
1 'polypeptide(L)'
;MSLTRRTFAATGLSLGAAAVAGIGRAQVKRPAIIIARGGAAGGWPAGSRGAYEQAANEGADFIESGIVSTKDGVLIARQDDELSGDTNVASRPEYAERRTTRVIDGDTREGWFCEDFTLPEIKSLTLMFPGGQDKRPSAAKSERPVILTFDELTAAARAASVRNARVVGVYASLVAPKYFARLDLPLEQNLARAIAAAGYNSPAAAMFVASDDPDSLHGLADLTRARRVRRWRSGPDATPPEDWKAATSGAKAIAPPADWVLDVSDPKSLKVQGLVGAAQGAGLAVHAWVSGFGDAFGPPLKPGDSRRALAALFAGGVDGVCVDLAAPAARARNDAAKGR
;
A
#
# COMPACT_ATOMS: atom_id res chain seq x y z
N MET A 1 -45.03 73.22 22.21
CA MET A 1 -45.42 71.79 22.33
C MET A 1 -44.21 70.99 22.71
N SER A 2 -44.16 70.58 23.99
CA SER A 2 -43.04 69.95 24.62
C SER A 2 -43.21 68.44 24.53
N LEU A 3 -42.23 67.71 24.07
CA LEU A 3 -42.17 66.25 24.13
C LEU A 3 -41.04 65.79 25.05
N THR A 4 -41.47 65.23 26.17
CA THR A 4 -40.69 64.71 27.29
C THR A 4 -39.88 63.49 26.92
N ARG A 5 -38.55 63.48 27.17
CA ARG A 5 -37.68 62.34 27.15
C ARG A 5 -37.95 61.44 28.36
N ARG A 6 -38.32 60.16 28.12
CA ARG A 6 -38.32 59.13 29.12
C ARG A 6 -36.99 58.36 29.10
N THR A 7 -36.27 58.46 30.18
CA THR A 7 -35.08 57.68 30.51
C THR A 7 -35.45 56.22 30.81
N PHE A 8 -34.87 55.28 30.05
CA PHE A 8 -34.90 53.87 30.39
C PHE A 8 -33.61 53.50 31.14
N ALA A 9 -33.77 53.06 32.37
CA ALA A 9 -32.69 52.47 33.15
C ALA A 9 -32.41 51.05 32.67
N ALA A 10 -31.17 50.81 32.23
CA ALA A 10 -30.72 49.48 31.90
C ALA A 10 -30.22 48.75 33.15
N THR A 11 -30.94 47.74 33.59
CA THR A 11 -30.53 46.77 34.61
C THR A 11 -29.60 45.78 33.95
N GLY A 12 -28.32 45.78 34.33
CA GLY A 12 -27.33 44.83 33.86
C GLY A 12 -27.58 43.42 34.44
N LEU A 13 -27.87 42.43 33.59
CA LEU A 13 -27.74 41.03 33.89
C LEU A 13 -26.33 40.57 33.54
N SER A 14 -25.51 40.28 34.54
CA SER A 14 -24.26 39.58 34.40
C SER A 14 -24.54 38.11 34.09
N LEU A 15 -24.45 37.70 32.81
CA LEU A 15 -24.39 36.30 32.47
C LEU A 15 -23.00 35.76 32.85
N GLY A 16 -22.97 34.89 33.83
CA GLY A 16 -21.80 34.11 34.18
C GLY A 16 -21.37 33.24 32.98
N ALA A 17 -20.11 33.37 32.57
CA ALA A 17 -19.49 32.49 31.61
C ALA A 17 -19.38 31.08 32.23
N ALA A 18 -20.33 30.22 31.94
CA ALA A 18 -20.17 28.79 32.17
C ALA A 18 -19.09 28.26 31.25
N ALA A 19 -17.98 27.84 31.85
CA ALA A 19 -16.93 27.12 31.15
C ALA A 19 -17.54 25.87 30.54
N VAL A 20 -17.72 25.87 29.20
CA VAL A 20 -18.07 24.66 28.48
C VAL A 20 -16.80 23.80 28.53
N ALA A 21 -16.77 22.89 29.51
CA ALA A 21 -15.79 21.81 29.57
C ALA A 21 -15.84 21.11 28.20
N GLY A 22 -14.73 21.14 27.47
CA GLY A 22 -14.62 20.55 26.15
C GLY A 22 -14.99 19.08 26.26
N ILE A 23 -16.15 18.72 25.73
CA ILE A 23 -16.48 17.33 25.43
C ILE A 23 -15.45 16.94 24.36
N GLY A 24 -14.38 16.27 24.81
CA GLY A 24 -13.40 15.67 23.90
C GLY A 24 -14.19 14.82 22.92
N ARG A 25 -14.27 15.25 21.67
CA ARG A 25 -14.81 14.41 20.61
C ARG A 25 -13.97 13.15 20.63
N ALA A 26 -14.54 12.07 21.14
CA ALA A 26 -13.97 10.74 20.96
C ALA A 26 -13.77 10.60 19.46
N GLN A 27 -12.51 10.62 19.05
CA GLN A 27 -12.14 10.47 17.65
C GLN A 27 -12.54 9.06 17.28
N VAL A 28 -13.63 8.91 16.51
CA VAL A 28 -14.10 7.60 16.05
C VAL A 28 -12.93 7.02 15.25
N LYS A 29 -12.22 6.07 15.87
CA LYS A 29 -11.07 5.43 15.25
C LYS A 29 -11.58 4.72 14.00
N ARG A 30 -11.12 5.15 12.82
CA ARG A 30 -11.48 4.51 11.55
C ARG A 30 -11.01 3.06 11.61
N PRO A 31 -11.76 2.11 11.02
CA PRO A 31 -11.27 0.75 10.88
C PRO A 31 -9.92 0.73 10.18
N ALA A 32 -9.01 -0.13 10.63
CA ALA A 32 -7.73 -0.33 9.97
C ALA A 32 -7.94 -0.78 8.52
N ILE A 33 -7.16 -0.25 7.60
CA ILE A 33 -7.27 -0.56 6.18
C ILE A 33 -6.59 -1.89 5.84
N ILE A 34 -7.11 -2.58 4.82
CA ILE A 34 -6.50 -3.77 4.23
C ILE A 34 -5.92 -3.37 2.87
N ILE A 35 -4.62 -3.55 2.71
CA ILE A 35 -3.86 -3.25 1.52
C ILE A 35 -3.47 -4.60 0.90
N ALA A 36 -4.02 -4.92 -0.28
CA ALA A 36 -3.78 -6.19 -0.95
C ALA A 36 -2.57 -6.07 -1.90
N ARG A 37 -1.43 -6.64 -1.49
CA ARG A 37 -0.17 -6.64 -2.23
C ARG A 37 -0.29 -7.52 -3.47
N GLY A 38 -0.08 -6.93 -4.65
CA GLY A 38 -0.25 -7.63 -5.93
C GLY A 38 -1.67 -8.12 -6.21
N GLY A 39 -2.66 -7.70 -5.41
CA GLY A 39 -4.02 -8.21 -5.46
C GLY A 39 -4.20 -9.53 -4.71
N ALA A 40 -5.18 -10.35 -5.08
CA ALA A 40 -5.43 -11.66 -4.48
C ALA A 40 -4.54 -12.73 -5.12
N ALA A 41 -3.25 -12.70 -4.85
CA ALA A 41 -2.25 -13.56 -5.50
C ALA A 41 -2.40 -15.07 -5.19
N GLY A 42 -3.34 -15.48 -4.33
CA GLY A 42 -3.56 -16.89 -3.97
C GLY A 42 -4.14 -17.77 -5.10
N GLY A 43 -4.77 -17.15 -6.11
CA GLY A 43 -5.39 -17.89 -7.22
C GLY A 43 -5.24 -17.21 -8.58
N TRP A 44 -4.78 -15.96 -8.57
CA TRP A 44 -4.53 -15.15 -9.76
C TRP A 44 -3.06 -14.77 -9.85
N PRO A 45 -2.52 -14.52 -11.05
CA PRO A 45 -1.21 -13.91 -11.17
C PRO A 45 -1.18 -12.55 -10.47
N ALA A 46 -0.20 -12.34 -9.58
CA ALA A 46 -0.01 -11.06 -8.92
C ALA A 46 0.11 -9.93 -9.95
N GLY A 47 -0.51 -8.78 -9.67
CA GLY A 47 -0.49 -7.65 -10.59
C GLY A 47 -1.46 -7.75 -11.76
N SER A 48 -2.18 -8.86 -11.93
CA SER A 48 -3.21 -8.97 -12.97
C SER A 48 -4.50 -8.24 -12.57
N ARG A 49 -5.30 -7.85 -13.57
CA ARG A 49 -6.63 -7.26 -13.34
C ARG A 49 -7.50 -8.15 -12.47
N GLY A 50 -7.54 -9.46 -12.77
CA GLY A 50 -8.31 -10.43 -12.00
C GLY A 50 -7.88 -10.51 -10.54
N ALA A 51 -6.56 -10.45 -10.24
CA ALA A 51 -6.06 -10.41 -8.88
C ALA A 51 -6.56 -9.17 -8.10
N TYR A 52 -6.54 -8.00 -8.71
CA TYR A 52 -7.01 -6.76 -8.07
C TYR A 52 -8.52 -6.74 -7.85
N GLU A 53 -9.29 -7.22 -8.84
CA GLU A 53 -10.75 -7.35 -8.72
C GLU A 53 -11.14 -8.33 -7.62
N GLN A 54 -10.46 -9.48 -7.56
CA GLN A 54 -10.68 -10.48 -6.51
C GLN A 54 -10.36 -9.92 -5.13
N ALA A 55 -9.22 -9.26 -4.97
CA ALA A 55 -8.84 -8.64 -3.70
C ALA A 55 -9.89 -7.62 -3.20
N ALA A 56 -10.39 -6.79 -4.09
CA ALA A 56 -11.44 -5.83 -3.77
C ALA A 56 -12.74 -6.54 -3.33
N ASN A 57 -13.15 -7.61 -4.03
CA ASN A 57 -14.32 -8.42 -3.67
C ASN A 57 -14.14 -9.11 -2.30
N GLU A 58 -12.90 -9.45 -1.93
CA GLU A 58 -12.54 -10.05 -0.64
C GLU A 58 -12.41 -9.05 0.50
N GLY A 59 -12.57 -7.75 0.25
CA GLY A 59 -12.61 -6.72 1.28
C GLY A 59 -11.35 -5.88 1.41
N ALA A 60 -10.42 -5.92 0.44
CA ALA A 60 -9.30 -4.99 0.39
C ALA A 60 -9.77 -3.55 0.19
N ASP A 61 -9.28 -2.63 1.01
CA ASP A 61 -9.56 -1.20 0.89
C ASP A 61 -8.64 -0.50 -0.11
N PHE A 62 -7.44 -1.05 -0.31
CA PHE A 62 -6.46 -0.62 -1.29
C PHE A 62 -5.89 -1.81 -2.04
N ILE A 63 -5.71 -1.65 -3.35
CA ILE A 63 -4.90 -2.56 -4.17
C ILE A 63 -3.49 -1.99 -4.25
N GLU A 64 -2.49 -2.80 -3.88
CA GLU A 64 -1.09 -2.39 -3.90
C GLU A 64 -0.39 -2.98 -5.11
N SER A 65 0.46 -2.17 -5.74
CA SER A 65 1.43 -2.62 -6.72
C SER A 65 2.75 -1.90 -6.59
N GLY A 66 3.82 -2.62 -6.85
CA GLY A 66 5.07 -2.02 -7.24
C GLY A 66 4.90 -1.25 -8.55
N ILE A 67 5.70 -0.20 -8.74
CA ILE A 67 5.72 0.64 -9.94
C ILE A 67 7.15 0.68 -10.46
N VAL A 68 7.32 0.28 -11.71
CA VAL A 68 8.56 0.30 -12.48
C VAL A 68 8.32 0.96 -13.84
N SER A 69 9.37 1.19 -14.62
CA SER A 69 9.28 1.80 -15.95
C SER A 69 9.67 0.82 -17.04
N THR A 70 9.00 0.91 -18.19
CA THR A 70 9.44 0.29 -19.45
C THR A 70 10.56 1.10 -20.09
N LYS A 71 11.19 0.55 -21.13
CA LYS A 71 12.22 1.22 -21.94
C LYS A 71 11.76 2.56 -22.53
N ASP A 72 10.51 2.65 -22.92
CA ASP A 72 9.85 3.84 -23.48
C ASP A 72 9.19 4.75 -22.43
N GLY A 73 9.54 4.54 -21.13
CA GLY A 73 9.16 5.45 -20.05
C GLY A 73 7.72 5.30 -19.53
N VAL A 74 7.02 4.23 -19.91
CA VAL A 74 5.67 3.97 -19.43
C VAL A 74 5.71 3.27 -18.08
N LEU A 75 4.96 3.78 -17.10
CA LEU A 75 4.83 3.16 -15.78
C LEU A 75 3.96 1.92 -15.83
N ILE A 76 4.46 0.82 -15.33
CA ILE A 76 3.76 -0.47 -15.25
C ILE A 76 3.67 -0.97 -13.81
N ALA A 77 2.61 -1.72 -13.54
CA ALA A 77 2.26 -2.28 -12.24
C ALA A 77 2.95 -3.64 -12.05
N ARG A 78 4.08 -3.64 -11.33
CA ARG A 78 4.85 -4.86 -11.04
C ARG A 78 5.52 -4.78 -9.67
N GLN A 79 5.59 -5.94 -9.00
CA GLN A 79 6.27 -6.05 -7.70
C GLN A 79 7.80 -6.05 -7.83
N ASP A 80 8.30 -6.39 -9.00
CA ASP A 80 9.71 -6.52 -9.33
C ASP A 80 9.99 -5.97 -10.75
N ASP A 81 11.19 -5.51 -11.02
CA ASP A 81 11.68 -5.11 -12.34
C ASP A 81 12.09 -6.32 -13.20
N GLU A 82 12.46 -7.46 -12.60
CA GLU A 82 12.78 -8.71 -13.30
C GLU A 82 11.49 -9.43 -13.73
N LEU A 83 11.48 -9.93 -14.97
CA LEU A 83 10.26 -10.44 -15.64
C LEU A 83 10.10 -11.97 -15.57
N SER A 84 11.18 -12.75 -15.40
CA SER A 84 11.12 -14.21 -15.58
C SER A 84 10.40 -14.94 -14.45
N GLY A 85 10.34 -14.33 -13.25
CA GLY A 85 9.75 -14.97 -12.06
C GLY A 85 8.25 -15.20 -12.17
N ASP A 86 7.53 -14.38 -12.94
CA ASP A 86 6.06 -14.42 -13.01
C ASP A 86 5.50 -14.18 -14.41
N THR A 87 6.35 -14.15 -15.46
CA THR A 87 5.92 -14.05 -16.86
C THR A 87 6.50 -15.17 -17.71
N ASN A 88 5.96 -15.29 -18.93
CA ASN A 88 6.45 -16.25 -19.92
C ASN A 88 7.66 -15.76 -20.71
N VAL A 89 8.38 -14.71 -20.32
CA VAL A 89 9.49 -14.11 -21.07
C VAL A 89 10.59 -15.12 -21.40
N ALA A 90 10.95 -15.99 -20.45
CA ALA A 90 11.98 -17.01 -20.64
C ALA A 90 11.64 -18.06 -21.73
N SER A 91 10.38 -18.21 -22.08
CA SER A 91 9.90 -19.10 -23.14
C SER A 91 9.73 -18.39 -24.51
N ARG A 92 10.14 -17.12 -24.61
CA ARG A 92 10.02 -16.30 -25.83
C ARG A 92 11.36 -16.20 -26.54
N PRO A 93 11.57 -16.99 -27.64
CA PRO A 93 12.87 -17.03 -28.34
C PRO A 93 13.36 -15.66 -28.82
N GLU A 94 12.44 -14.78 -29.22
CA GLU A 94 12.76 -13.43 -29.69
C GLU A 94 13.37 -12.53 -28.59
N TYR A 95 13.30 -12.92 -27.34
CA TYR A 95 13.86 -12.19 -26.20
C TYR A 95 15.06 -12.89 -25.56
N ALA A 96 15.51 -14.02 -26.09
CA ALA A 96 16.59 -14.82 -25.51
C ALA A 96 17.87 -13.99 -25.30
N GLU A 97 18.26 -13.20 -26.30
CA GLU A 97 19.48 -12.36 -26.30
C GLU A 97 19.42 -11.17 -25.32
N ARG A 98 18.25 -10.88 -24.74
CA ARG A 98 18.09 -9.79 -23.76
C ARG A 98 18.33 -10.24 -22.33
N ARG A 99 18.57 -11.53 -22.09
CA ARG A 99 18.94 -12.01 -20.76
C ARG A 99 20.28 -11.41 -20.36
N THR A 100 20.32 -10.75 -19.20
CA THR A 100 21.50 -10.01 -18.74
C THR A 100 21.63 -10.03 -17.23
N THR A 101 22.78 -9.62 -16.71
CA THR A 101 23.03 -9.47 -15.27
C THR A 101 23.07 -7.99 -14.92
N ARG A 102 22.39 -7.60 -13.86
CA ARG A 102 22.32 -6.24 -13.34
C ARG A 102 22.55 -6.20 -11.83
N VAL A 103 23.06 -5.06 -11.35
CA VAL A 103 23.16 -4.76 -9.92
C VAL A 103 22.10 -3.71 -9.60
N ILE A 104 21.09 -4.09 -8.81
CA ILE A 104 19.94 -3.27 -8.47
C ILE A 104 19.81 -3.23 -6.96
N ASP A 105 19.89 -2.04 -6.37
CA ASP A 105 19.87 -1.80 -4.91
C ASP A 105 20.91 -2.63 -4.12
N GLY A 106 22.05 -2.95 -4.77
CA GLY A 106 23.14 -3.75 -4.19
C GLY A 106 23.07 -5.24 -4.47
N ASP A 107 21.95 -5.75 -4.99
CA ASP A 107 21.75 -7.16 -5.30
C ASP A 107 22.12 -7.44 -6.77
N THR A 108 22.96 -8.46 -7.02
CA THR A 108 23.25 -8.95 -8.35
C THR A 108 22.14 -9.90 -8.78
N ARG A 109 21.49 -9.57 -9.90
CA ARG A 109 20.35 -10.35 -10.45
C ARG A 109 20.56 -10.62 -11.92
N GLU A 110 20.19 -11.81 -12.38
CA GLU A 110 20.25 -12.24 -13.78
C GLU A 110 18.85 -12.56 -14.29
N GLY A 111 18.48 -12.01 -15.44
CA GLY A 111 17.16 -12.21 -16.02
C GLY A 111 16.84 -11.23 -17.14
N TRP A 112 15.57 -10.95 -17.32
CA TRP A 112 15.02 -9.98 -18.25
C TRP A 112 14.39 -8.83 -17.49
N PHE A 113 14.79 -7.60 -17.76
CA PHE A 113 14.40 -6.43 -16.98
C PHE A 113 13.45 -5.51 -17.74
N CYS A 114 12.45 -4.97 -17.06
CA CYS A 114 11.36 -4.17 -17.64
C CYS A 114 11.85 -3.02 -18.52
N GLU A 115 12.95 -2.38 -18.14
CA GLU A 115 13.55 -1.24 -18.81
C GLU A 115 14.27 -1.60 -20.14
N ASP A 116 14.38 -2.87 -20.45
CA ASP A 116 14.87 -3.35 -21.76
C ASP A 116 13.72 -3.57 -22.76
N PHE A 117 12.47 -3.46 -22.32
CA PHE A 117 11.28 -3.74 -23.13
C PHE A 117 10.41 -2.51 -23.28
N THR A 118 9.92 -2.26 -24.49
CA THR A 118 8.89 -1.27 -24.76
C THR A 118 7.51 -1.73 -24.24
N LEU A 119 6.55 -0.81 -24.08
CA LEU A 119 5.21 -1.19 -23.65
C LEU A 119 4.54 -2.25 -24.55
N PRO A 120 4.60 -2.17 -25.90
CA PRO A 120 4.05 -3.23 -26.76
C PRO A 120 4.67 -4.60 -26.49
N GLU A 121 5.98 -4.68 -26.24
CA GLU A 121 6.67 -5.92 -25.91
C GLU A 121 6.22 -6.45 -24.54
N ILE A 122 6.15 -5.59 -23.50
CA ILE A 122 5.60 -5.92 -22.18
C ILE A 122 4.16 -6.46 -22.30
N LYS A 123 3.32 -5.83 -23.13
CA LYS A 123 1.94 -6.27 -23.36
C LYS A 123 1.84 -7.59 -24.14
N SER A 124 2.90 -8.00 -24.84
CA SER A 124 2.97 -9.30 -25.48
C SER A 124 3.18 -10.46 -24.50
N LEU A 125 3.73 -10.18 -23.31
CA LEU A 125 3.97 -11.16 -22.27
C LEU A 125 2.67 -11.56 -21.56
N THR A 126 2.67 -12.77 -21.00
CA THR A 126 1.56 -13.32 -20.22
C THR A 126 2.06 -13.58 -18.81
N LEU A 127 1.32 -13.12 -17.81
CA LEU A 127 1.58 -13.42 -16.41
C LEU A 127 1.24 -14.90 -16.14
N MET A 128 2.06 -15.56 -15.32
CA MET A 128 1.89 -16.97 -15.00
C MET A 128 1.03 -17.17 -13.75
N PHE A 129 0.14 -18.17 -13.78
CA PHE A 129 -0.67 -18.51 -12.62
C PHE A 129 0.17 -19.22 -11.55
N PRO A 130 -0.04 -18.91 -10.26
CA PRO A 130 0.60 -19.62 -9.17
C PRO A 130 0.31 -21.13 -9.26
N GLY A 131 1.37 -21.96 -9.29
CA GLY A 131 1.25 -23.42 -9.41
C GLY A 131 0.86 -23.92 -10.80
N GLY A 132 0.98 -23.09 -11.83
CA GLY A 132 0.84 -23.46 -13.23
C GLY A 132 -0.57 -23.26 -13.81
N GLN A 133 -0.67 -23.46 -15.14
CA GLN A 133 -1.90 -23.21 -15.91
C GLN A 133 -3.09 -24.08 -15.47
N ASP A 134 -2.82 -25.31 -15.00
CA ASP A 134 -3.88 -26.26 -14.57
C ASP A 134 -4.62 -25.81 -13.31
N LYS A 135 -4.01 -24.90 -12.52
CA LYS A 135 -4.63 -24.32 -11.32
C LYS A 135 -5.36 -22.99 -11.58
N ARG A 136 -5.58 -22.66 -12.84
CA ARG A 136 -6.29 -21.44 -13.24
C ARG A 136 -7.74 -21.45 -12.72
N PRO A 137 -8.19 -20.39 -12.01
CA PRO A 137 -9.59 -20.26 -11.61
C PRO A 137 -10.54 -20.32 -12.81
N SER A 138 -11.72 -20.91 -12.62
CA SER A 138 -12.71 -21.02 -13.71
C SER A 138 -13.08 -19.68 -14.32
N ALA A 139 -13.14 -18.62 -13.51
CA ALA A 139 -13.39 -17.25 -13.97
C ALA A 139 -12.28 -16.68 -14.88
N ALA A 140 -11.07 -17.26 -14.83
CA ALA A 140 -9.91 -16.80 -15.59
C ALA A 140 -9.64 -17.64 -16.84
N LYS A 141 -10.46 -18.64 -17.16
CA LYS A 141 -10.19 -19.57 -18.29
C LYS A 141 -10.11 -18.89 -19.64
N SER A 142 -10.86 -17.80 -19.84
CA SER A 142 -10.89 -17.05 -21.09
C SER A 142 -9.98 -15.82 -21.11
N GLU A 143 -9.37 -15.45 -19.98
CA GLU A 143 -8.59 -14.23 -19.85
C GLU A 143 -7.09 -14.54 -19.99
N ARG A 144 -6.40 -13.75 -20.82
CA ARG A 144 -4.93 -13.71 -20.85
C ARG A 144 -4.46 -12.64 -19.85
N PRO A 145 -3.94 -13.00 -18.68
CA PRO A 145 -3.48 -12.03 -17.73
C PRO A 145 -2.21 -11.33 -18.25
N VAL A 146 -2.27 -10.01 -18.32
CA VAL A 146 -1.16 -9.16 -18.81
C VAL A 146 -0.74 -8.18 -17.73
N ILE A 147 0.48 -7.69 -17.85
CA ILE A 147 1.01 -6.62 -17.00
C ILE A 147 0.21 -5.34 -17.28
N LEU A 148 -0.30 -4.70 -16.23
CA LEU A 148 -1.05 -3.45 -16.33
C LEU A 148 -0.11 -2.24 -16.37
N THR A 149 -0.52 -1.19 -17.08
CA THR A 149 0.05 0.14 -16.88
C THR A 149 -0.50 0.76 -15.59
N PHE A 150 0.12 1.84 -15.10
CA PHE A 150 -0.42 2.58 -13.96
C PHE A 150 -1.86 3.10 -14.22
N ASP A 151 -2.15 3.55 -15.44
CA ASP A 151 -3.48 4.01 -15.82
C ASP A 151 -4.50 2.87 -15.78
N GLU A 152 -4.13 1.69 -16.25
CA GLU A 152 -4.99 0.49 -16.19
C GLU A 152 -5.19 0.02 -14.73
N LEU A 153 -4.17 0.15 -13.86
CA LEU A 153 -4.29 -0.12 -12.43
C LEU A 153 -5.29 0.82 -11.77
N THR A 154 -5.19 2.13 -12.03
CA THR A 154 -6.13 3.12 -11.48
C THR A 154 -7.55 2.91 -12.02
N ALA A 155 -7.69 2.53 -13.29
CA ALA A 155 -8.98 2.16 -13.87
C ALA A 155 -9.58 0.90 -13.22
N ALA A 156 -8.76 -0.11 -12.92
CA ALA A 156 -9.19 -1.31 -12.20
C ALA A 156 -9.71 -0.98 -10.78
N ALA A 157 -9.02 -0.09 -10.05
CA ALA A 157 -9.46 0.37 -8.73
C ALA A 157 -10.82 1.09 -8.78
N ARG A 158 -11.04 1.95 -9.80
CA ARG A 158 -12.33 2.62 -10.00
C ARG A 158 -13.44 1.63 -10.35
N ALA A 159 -13.19 0.69 -11.26
CA ALA A 159 -14.15 -0.34 -11.61
C ALA A 159 -14.51 -1.21 -10.39
N ALA A 160 -13.52 -1.57 -9.57
CA ALA A 160 -13.72 -2.28 -8.32
C ALA A 160 -14.54 -1.46 -7.31
N SER A 161 -14.31 -0.14 -7.24
CA SER A 161 -15.09 0.75 -6.37
C SER A 161 -16.56 0.77 -6.74
N VAL A 162 -16.87 0.87 -8.02
CA VAL A 162 -18.26 0.83 -8.53
C VAL A 162 -18.91 -0.53 -8.23
N ARG A 163 -18.22 -1.63 -8.54
CA ARG A 163 -18.73 -3.00 -8.35
C ARG A 163 -19.04 -3.31 -6.89
N ASN A 164 -18.19 -2.83 -5.98
CA ASN A 164 -18.32 -3.11 -4.55
C ASN A 164 -19.10 -2.04 -3.78
N ALA A 165 -19.63 -1.00 -4.43
CA ALA A 165 -20.33 0.15 -3.83
C ALA A 165 -19.56 0.79 -2.67
N ARG A 166 -18.22 0.81 -2.75
CA ARG A 166 -17.32 1.41 -1.77
C ARG A 166 -16.03 1.86 -2.44
N VAL A 167 -15.33 2.82 -1.84
CA VAL A 167 -14.02 3.25 -2.38
C VAL A 167 -13.00 2.13 -2.24
N VAL A 168 -12.35 1.80 -3.36
CA VAL A 168 -11.14 0.97 -3.43
C VAL A 168 -10.02 1.87 -3.93
N GLY A 169 -8.99 2.07 -3.11
CA GLY A 169 -7.87 2.95 -3.42
C GLY A 169 -6.71 2.21 -4.10
N VAL A 170 -5.70 2.99 -4.49
CA VAL A 170 -4.43 2.49 -5.03
C VAL A 170 -3.30 2.80 -4.05
N TYR A 171 -2.43 1.83 -3.86
CA TYR A 171 -1.21 1.96 -3.08
C TYR A 171 -0.03 1.67 -4.00
N ALA A 172 0.61 2.72 -4.52
CA ALA A 172 1.69 2.65 -5.49
C ALA A 172 3.05 2.63 -4.77
N SER A 173 3.78 1.53 -4.86
CA SER A 173 5.09 1.36 -4.23
C SER A 173 6.19 1.52 -5.28
N LEU A 174 7.05 2.54 -5.17
CA LEU A 174 8.19 2.68 -6.09
C LEU A 174 9.18 1.54 -5.85
N VAL A 175 9.59 0.89 -6.94
CA VAL A 175 10.59 -0.19 -6.93
C VAL A 175 11.90 0.35 -7.48
N ALA A 176 12.97 0.25 -6.70
CA ALA A 176 14.32 0.67 -7.08
C ALA A 176 14.41 2.07 -7.76
N PRO A 177 13.82 3.15 -7.18
CA PRO A 177 13.73 4.45 -7.85
C PRO A 177 15.09 5.03 -8.22
N LYS A 178 16.12 4.86 -7.39
CA LYS A 178 17.50 5.31 -7.71
C LYS A 178 18.10 4.57 -8.91
N TYR A 179 17.75 3.31 -9.07
CA TYR A 179 18.21 2.55 -10.24
C TYR A 179 17.59 3.10 -11.51
N PHE A 180 16.26 3.29 -11.55
CA PHE A 180 15.57 3.86 -12.71
C PHE A 180 16.00 5.29 -13.02
N ALA A 181 16.28 6.11 -12.01
CA ALA A 181 16.79 7.46 -12.21
C ALA A 181 18.14 7.49 -12.95
N ARG A 182 19.04 6.51 -12.68
CA ARG A 182 20.32 6.38 -13.40
C ARG A 182 20.17 5.97 -14.87
N LEU A 183 19.01 5.46 -15.25
CA LEU A 183 18.68 5.06 -16.62
C LEU A 183 17.90 6.13 -17.38
N ASP A 184 17.79 7.36 -16.84
CA ASP A 184 16.93 8.42 -17.37
C ASP A 184 15.44 8.05 -17.45
N LEU A 185 15.00 7.15 -16.55
CA LEU A 185 13.62 6.69 -16.42
C LEU A 185 13.05 7.06 -15.03
N PRO A 186 13.00 8.35 -14.64
CA PRO A 186 12.67 8.79 -13.29
C PRO A 186 11.24 8.42 -12.93
N LEU A 187 11.07 7.55 -11.92
CA LEU A 187 9.77 7.06 -11.50
C LEU A 187 8.92 8.14 -10.83
N GLU A 188 9.52 9.03 -10.04
CA GLU A 188 8.84 10.03 -9.24
C GLU A 188 8.08 11.04 -10.10
N GLN A 189 8.76 11.64 -11.09
CA GLN A 189 8.17 12.65 -11.98
C GLN A 189 7.08 12.01 -12.86
N ASN A 190 7.34 10.81 -13.37
CA ASN A 190 6.38 10.09 -14.20
C ASN A 190 5.15 9.69 -13.40
N LEU A 191 5.33 9.19 -12.15
CA LEU A 191 4.23 8.82 -11.27
C LEU A 191 3.42 10.04 -10.83
N ALA A 192 4.06 11.15 -10.48
CA ALA A 192 3.35 12.37 -10.10
C ALA A 192 2.45 12.90 -11.23
N ARG A 193 2.95 12.88 -12.48
CA ARG A 193 2.15 13.23 -13.67
C ARG A 193 0.97 12.28 -13.86
N ALA A 194 1.19 10.98 -13.75
CA ALA A 194 0.15 9.97 -13.89
C ALA A 194 -0.90 10.08 -12.78
N ILE A 195 -0.50 10.33 -11.53
CA ILE A 195 -1.41 10.60 -10.39
C ILE A 195 -2.28 11.82 -10.66
N ALA A 196 -1.71 12.90 -11.18
CA ALA A 196 -2.45 14.11 -11.51
C ALA A 196 -3.44 13.88 -12.65
N ALA A 197 -3.02 13.24 -13.73
CA ALA A 197 -3.86 12.88 -14.88
C ALA A 197 -5.01 11.96 -14.46
N ALA A 198 -4.74 11.01 -13.56
CA ALA A 198 -5.74 10.12 -13.01
C ALA A 198 -6.65 10.77 -11.94
N GLY A 199 -6.49 12.06 -11.61
CA GLY A 199 -7.35 12.77 -10.63
C GLY A 199 -7.11 12.38 -9.17
N TYR A 200 -5.95 11.79 -8.83
CA TYR A 200 -5.59 11.39 -7.48
C TYR A 200 -4.67 12.39 -6.75
N ASN A 201 -4.35 13.55 -7.35
CA ASN A 201 -3.44 14.53 -6.78
C ASN A 201 -4.07 15.35 -5.63
N SER A 202 -4.52 14.67 -4.59
CA SER A 202 -5.12 15.29 -3.40
C SER A 202 -4.83 14.44 -2.16
N PRO A 203 -4.63 15.05 -0.97
CA PRO A 203 -4.51 14.30 0.29
C PRO A 203 -5.77 13.52 0.66
N ALA A 204 -6.94 13.91 0.14
CA ALA A 204 -8.21 13.24 0.36
C ALA A 204 -8.44 12.08 -0.62
N ALA A 205 -7.67 12.01 -1.71
CA ALA A 205 -7.80 10.93 -2.68
C ALA A 205 -7.45 9.56 -2.06
N ALA A 206 -8.08 8.52 -2.56
CA ALA A 206 -7.79 7.15 -2.16
C ALA A 206 -6.50 6.65 -2.84
N MET A 207 -5.38 7.35 -2.56
CA MET A 207 -4.07 7.09 -3.12
C MET A 207 -3.01 7.19 -2.03
N PHE A 208 -2.13 6.19 -2.00
CA PHE A 208 -0.86 6.24 -1.29
C PHE A 208 0.29 6.04 -2.27
N VAL A 209 1.41 6.72 -2.02
CA VAL A 209 2.68 6.48 -2.70
C VAL A 209 3.72 6.07 -1.67
N ALA A 210 4.26 4.87 -1.81
CA ALA A 210 5.24 4.32 -0.89
C ALA A 210 6.62 4.21 -1.54
N SER A 211 7.65 4.38 -0.72
CA SER A 211 9.03 4.08 -1.10
C SER A 211 9.82 3.64 0.11
N ASP A 212 10.80 2.76 -0.09
CA ASP A 212 11.84 2.43 0.87
C ASP A 212 13.09 3.34 0.74
N ASP A 213 13.08 4.22 -0.28
CA ASP A 213 14.09 5.26 -0.44
C ASP A 213 13.59 6.61 0.12
N PRO A 214 14.25 7.18 1.15
CA PRO A 214 13.87 8.46 1.73
C PRO A 214 14.05 9.64 0.77
N ASP A 215 15.02 9.60 -0.13
CA ASP A 215 15.28 10.69 -1.09
C ASP A 215 14.15 10.76 -2.12
N SER A 216 13.69 9.60 -2.60
CA SER A 216 12.52 9.48 -3.48
C SER A 216 11.26 10.06 -2.82
N LEU A 217 11.01 9.77 -1.53
CA LEU A 217 9.87 10.35 -0.80
C LEU A 217 10.01 11.86 -0.60
N HIS A 218 11.24 12.35 -0.41
CA HIS A 218 11.50 13.78 -0.30
C HIS A 218 11.21 14.47 -1.63
N GLY A 219 11.74 13.96 -2.74
CA GLY A 219 11.48 14.50 -4.09
C GLY A 219 10.00 14.50 -4.48
N LEU A 220 9.23 13.50 -4.06
CA LEU A 220 7.79 13.45 -4.29
C LEU A 220 7.00 14.53 -3.55
N ALA A 221 7.57 15.15 -2.51
CA ALA A 221 6.86 16.16 -1.72
C ALA A 221 6.42 17.37 -2.56
N ASP A 222 7.26 17.78 -3.49
CA ASP A 222 7.03 18.94 -4.35
C ASP A 222 6.27 18.57 -5.63
N LEU A 223 6.21 17.29 -5.97
CA LEU A 223 5.62 16.79 -7.21
C LEU A 223 4.15 16.39 -7.07
N THR A 224 3.73 15.90 -5.89
CA THR A 224 2.36 15.40 -5.69
C THR A 224 1.84 15.67 -4.29
N ARG A 225 0.51 15.85 -4.19
CA ARG A 225 -0.22 15.96 -2.92
C ARG A 225 -0.77 14.61 -2.44
N ALA A 226 -0.52 13.51 -3.15
CA ALA A 226 -0.88 12.17 -2.71
C ALA A 226 -0.18 11.84 -1.38
N ARG A 227 -0.82 11.04 -0.55
CA ARG A 227 -0.28 10.65 0.76
C ARG A 227 0.94 9.77 0.58
N ARG A 228 2.06 10.14 1.18
CA ARG A 228 3.33 9.42 1.12
C ARG A 228 3.49 8.49 2.31
N VAL A 229 4.10 7.32 2.06
CA VAL A 229 4.36 6.27 3.06
C VAL A 229 5.83 5.88 3.00
N ARG A 230 6.51 5.95 4.14
CA ARG A 230 7.87 5.43 4.28
C ARG A 230 7.79 3.93 4.58
N ARG A 231 8.34 3.12 3.68
CA ARG A 231 8.43 1.66 3.85
C ARG A 231 9.83 1.26 4.30
N TRP A 232 9.92 0.18 5.06
CA TRP A 232 11.17 -0.50 5.36
C TRP A 232 11.13 -1.94 4.87
N ARG A 233 12.30 -2.46 4.48
CA ARG A 233 12.46 -3.87 4.14
C ARG A 233 12.90 -4.62 5.41
N SER A 234 12.47 -5.86 5.56
CA SER A 234 13.05 -6.78 6.55
C SER A 234 14.49 -7.12 6.16
N GLY A 235 15.31 -7.34 7.17
CA GLY A 235 16.69 -7.78 6.96
C GLY A 235 17.40 -7.96 8.30
N PRO A 236 18.53 -8.71 8.35
CA PRO A 236 19.22 -9.01 9.59
C PRO A 236 19.74 -7.76 10.31
N ASP A 237 20.08 -6.72 9.56
CA ASP A 237 20.59 -5.44 10.09
C ASP A 237 19.52 -4.35 10.14
N ALA A 238 18.29 -4.66 9.76
CA ALA A 238 17.20 -3.69 9.71
C ALA A 238 16.64 -3.48 11.13
N THR A 239 16.71 -2.24 11.61
CA THR A 239 16.20 -1.85 12.93
C THR A 239 15.22 -0.67 12.82
N PRO A 240 14.22 -0.58 13.72
CA PRO A 240 13.37 0.59 13.81
C PRO A 240 14.20 1.85 14.07
N PRO A 241 13.88 2.99 13.43
CA PRO A 241 14.56 4.25 13.70
C PRO A 241 14.21 4.77 15.10
N GLU A 242 15.16 5.45 15.74
CA GLU A 242 14.93 6.13 17.03
C GLU A 242 14.01 7.35 16.86
N ASP A 243 14.21 8.14 15.81
CA ASP A 243 13.38 9.31 15.45
C ASP A 243 12.52 9.03 14.23
N TRP A 244 11.27 8.62 14.47
CA TRP A 244 10.29 8.36 13.42
C TRP A 244 10.02 9.56 12.53
N LYS A 245 10.00 10.77 13.11
CA LYS A 245 9.68 11.99 12.37
C LYS A 245 10.79 12.33 11.38
N ALA A 246 12.04 12.24 11.79
CA ALA A 246 13.20 12.45 10.93
C ALA A 246 13.29 11.38 9.84
N ALA A 247 13.05 10.11 10.20
CA ALA A 247 13.21 8.96 9.30
C ALA A 247 12.15 8.87 8.19
N THR A 248 11.07 9.67 8.25
CA THR A 248 9.93 9.54 7.30
C THR A 248 9.98 10.51 6.11
N SER A 249 10.95 11.41 6.05
CA SER A 249 11.03 12.43 4.98
C SER A 249 9.68 13.16 4.74
N GLY A 250 8.96 13.46 5.83
CA GLY A 250 7.66 14.14 5.79
C GLY A 250 6.49 13.28 5.32
N ALA A 251 6.63 11.96 5.18
CA ALA A 251 5.51 11.06 4.98
C ALA A 251 4.55 11.10 6.17
N LYS A 252 3.29 10.73 5.95
CA LYS A 252 2.23 10.71 6.98
C LYS A 252 1.88 9.30 7.45
N ALA A 253 2.52 8.32 6.88
CA ALA A 253 2.39 6.92 7.28
C ALA A 253 3.75 6.21 7.15
N ILE A 254 3.89 5.14 7.90
CA ILE A 254 5.00 4.21 7.83
C ILE A 254 4.49 2.82 7.47
N ALA A 255 5.32 2.05 6.78
CA ALA A 255 5.06 0.66 6.45
C ALA A 255 6.25 -0.20 6.93
N PRO A 256 6.34 -0.46 8.23
CA PRO A 256 7.35 -1.33 8.80
C PRO A 256 7.07 -2.80 8.50
N PRO A 257 8.12 -3.66 8.47
CA PRO A 257 7.93 -5.11 8.44
C PRO A 257 7.11 -5.58 9.66
N ALA A 258 6.35 -6.65 9.50
CA ALA A 258 5.46 -7.13 10.54
C ALA A 258 6.17 -7.59 11.82
N ASP A 259 7.40 -8.10 11.71
CA ASP A 259 8.25 -8.52 12.83
C ASP A 259 8.71 -7.36 13.73
N TRP A 260 8.73 -6.12 13.21
CA TRP A 260 8.94 -4.93 14.03
C TRP A 260 7.69 -4.52 14.81
N VAL A 261 6.52 -4.93 14.35
CA VAL A 261 5.23 -4.51 14.88
C VAL A 261 4.66 -5.54 15.85
N LEU A 262 4.87 -6.83 15.56
CA LEU A 262 4.30 -7.93 16.31
C LEU A 262 5.40 -8.83 16.88
N ASP A 263 5.41 -8.94 18.20
CA ASP A 263 6.23 -9.95 18.88
C ASP A 263 5.59 -11.32 18.73
N VAL A 264 6.28 -12.21 18.04
CA VAL A 264 5.86 -13.60 17.76
C VAL A 264 6.68 -14.63 18.55
N SER A 265 7.54 -14.19 19.48
CA SER A 265 8.40 -15.08 20.27
C SER A 265 7.62 -16.11 21.08
N ASP A 266 6.43 -15.74 21.58
CA ASP A 266 5.45 -16.66 22.15
C ASP A 266 4.20 -16.75 21.26
N PRO A 267 4.04 -17.80 20.45
CA PRO A 267 2.87 -17.97 19.59
C PRO A 267 1.53 -18.03 20.33
N LYS A 268 1.53 -18.27 21.65
CA LYS A 268 0.32 -18.27 22.47
C LYS A 268 -0.05 -16.88 22.97
N SER A 269 0.91 -15.94 22.98
CA SER A 269 0.75 -14.58 23.53
C SER A 269 1.32 -13.53 22.58
N LEU A 270 0.66 -13.36 21.43
CA LEU A 270 1.09 -12.37 20.42
C LEU A 270 0.84 -10.94 20.95
N LYS A 271 1.88 -10.09 20.92
CA LYS A 271 1.84 -8.73 21.44
C LYS A 271 2.30 -7.73 20.39
N VAL A 272 1.51 -6.67 20.17
CA VAL A 272 1.95 -5.53 19.37
C VAL A 272 3.01 -4.74 20.16
N GLN A 273 4.12 -4.45 19.51
CA GLN A 273 5.25 -3.75 20.11
C GLN A 273 4.96 -2.25 20.28
N GLY A 274 5.69 -1.60 21.16
CA GLY A 274 5.56 -0.18 21.47
C GLY A 274 5.77 0.77 20.28
N LEU A 275 6.34 0.27 19.18
CA LEU A 275 6.53 0.98 17.92
C LEU A 275 5.24 1.63 17.42
N VAL A 276 4.10 0.93 17.49
CA VAL A 276 2.81 1.47 17.00
C VAL A 276 2.43 2.74 17.77
N GLY A 277 2.50 2.69 19.09
CA GLY A 277 2.21 3.86 19.93
C GLY A 277 3.20 5.00 19.71
N ALA A 278 4.49 4.70 19.57
CA ALA A 278 5.54 5.70 19.33
C ALA A 278 5.34 6.42 17.98
N ALA A 279 5.10 5.67 16.89
CA ALA A 279 4.85 6.24 15.57
C ALA A 279 3.54 7.07 15.54
N GLN A 280 2.47 6.56 16.14
CA GLN A 280 1.19 7.29 16.22
C GLN A 280 1.32 8.56 17.09
N GLY A 281 2.10 8.51 18.18
CA GLY A 281 2.46 9.68 18.99
C GLY A 281 3.22 10.75 18.20
N ALA A 282 3.99 10.35 17.20
CA ALA A 282 4.66 11.25 16.24
C ALA A 282 3.73 11.71 15.08
N GLY A 283 2.45 11.34 15.10
CA GLY A 283 1.45 11.72 14.09
C GLY A 283 1.50 10.89 12.79
N LEU A 284 2.06 9.68 12.86
CA LEU A 284 2.20 8.77 11.71
C LEU A 284 1.19 7.62 11.81
N ALA A 285 0.54 7.29 10.71
CA ALA A 285 -0.21 6.06 10.59
C ALA A 285 0.74 4.86 10.39
N VAL A 286 0.37 3.69 10.91
CA VAL A 286 1.17 2.46 10.84
C VAL A 286 0.47 1.43 9.97
N HIS A 287 1.07 1.10 8.81
CA HIS A 287 0.63 0.06 7.90
C HIS A 287 1.59 -1.14 8.01
N ALA A 288 1.29 -2.11 8.87
CA ALA A 288 2.16 -3.26 9.07
C ALA A 288 2.31 -4.06 7.77
N TRP A 289 3.55 -4.30 7.32
CA TRP A 289 3.83 -5.00 6.08
C TRP A 289 3.99 -6.49 6.34
N VAL A 290 2.96 -7.25 6.02
CA VAL A 290 2.87 -8.70 6.23
C VAL A 290 3.05 -9.37 4.87
N SER A 291 4.25 -9.90 4.59
CA SER A 291 4.56 -10.58 3.33
C SER A 291 4.73 -12.08 3.52
N GLY A 292 4.38 -12.85 2.50
CA GLY A 292 4.51 -14.30 2.47
C GLY A 292 3.16 -15.04 2.51
N PHE A 293 3.00 -16.01 1.62
CA PHE A 293 1.85 -16.89 1.57
C PHE A 293 1.91 -17.91 2.72
N GLY A 294 1.02 -17.79 3.69
CA GLY A 294 0.90 -18.75 4.78
C GLY A 294 1.97 -18.67 5.86
N ASP A 295 3.16 -18.16 5.56
CA ASP A 295 4.29 -17.99 6.47
C ASP A 295 4.65 -16.51 6.69
N ALA A 296 3.66 -15.63 6.58
CA ALA A 296 3.79 -14.18 6.62
C ALA A 296 4.59 -13.63 7.82
N PHE A 297 4.69 -14.39 8.87
CA PHE A 297 5.40 -14.00 10.09
C PHE A 297 6.63 -14.86 10.38
N GLY A 298 6.89 -15.90 9.54
CA GLY A 298 7.99 -16.81 9.76
C GLY A 298 7.88 -17.64 11.06
N PRO A 299 8.86 -18.50 11.35
CA PRO A 299 8.95 -19.18 12.65
C PRO A 299 9.01 -18.16 13.80
N PRO A 300 8.38 -18.45 14.97
CA PRO A 300 7.79 -19.73 15.37
C PRO A 300 6.32 -19.93 14.98
N LEU A 301 5.70 -19.01 14.22
CA LEU A 301 4.31 -19.17 13.80
C LEU A 301 4.18 -20.25 12.72
N LYS A 302 3.12 -21.04 12.79
CA LYS A 302 2.80 -22.10 11.83
C LYS A 302 1.81 -21.60 10.78
N PRO A 303 1.74 -22.24 9.59
CA PRO A 303 0.61 -22.05 8.70
C PRO A 303 -0.71 -22.22 9.46
N GLY A 304 -1.61 -21.24 9.35
CA GLY A 304 -2.86 -21.17 10.12
C GLY A 304 -2.83 -20.19 11.32
N ASP A 305 -1.69 -19.87 11.87
CA ASP A 305 -1.57 -18.83 12.91
C ASP A 305 -1.71 -17.41 12.35
N SER A 306 -1.57 -17.23 11.04
CA SER A 306 -1.64 -15.92 10.36
C SER A 306 -2.93 -15.14 10.71
N ARG A 307 -4.08 -15.83 10.86
CA ARG A 307 -5.33 -15.19 11.28
C ARG A 307 -5.22 -14.58 12.67
N ARG A 308 -4.59 -15.30 13.62
CA ARG A 308 -4.39 -14.83 14.99
C ARG A 308 -3.42 -13.64 15.02
N ALA A 309 -2.35 -13.71 14.25
CA ALA A 309 -1.39 -12.63 14.12
C ALA A 309 -2.02 -11.37 13.52
N LEU A 310 -2.82 -11.50 12.46
CA LEU A 310 -3.60 -10.39 11.89
C LEU A 310 -4.60 -9.82 12.89
N ALA A 311 -5.30 -10.68 13.65
CA ALA A 311 -6.22 -10.22 14.69
C ALA A 311 -5.50 -9.45 15.80
N ALA A 312 -4.30 -9.90 16.21
CA ALA A 312 -3.46 -9.21 17.18
C ALA A 312 -3.00 -7.82 16.67
N LEU A 313 -2.59 -7.71 15.40
CA LEU A 313 -2.25 -6.43 14.78
C LEU A 313 -3.44 -5.46 14.82
N PHE A 314 -4.64 -5.89 14.40
CA PHE A 314 -5.84 -5.05 14.43
C PHE A 314 -6.24 -4.65 15.86
N ALA A 315 -6.20 -5.59 16.79
CA ALA A 315 -6.50 -5.32 18.21
C ALA A 315 -5.45 -4.36 18.82
N GLY A 316 -4.18 -4.50 18.44
CA GLY A 316 -3.07 -3.65 18.85
C GLY A 316 -3.06 -2.26 18.23
N GLY A 317 -4.01 -1.99 17.33
CA GLY A 317 -4.31 -0.63 16.89
C GLY A 317 -3.51 -0.13 15.72
N VAL A 318 -2.92 -1.00 14.87
CA VAL A 318 -2.35 -0.58 13.59
C VAL A 318 -3.42 0.11 12.72
N ASP A 319 -3.01 1.05 11.88
CA ASP A 319 -3.91 1.78 10.98
C ASP A 319 -4.15 1.02 9.68
N GLY A 320 -3.32 0.04 9.37
CA GLY A 320 -3.47 -0.83 8.21
C GLY A 320 -2.57 -2.05 8.24
N VAL A 321 -2.89 -3.02 7.38
CA VAL A 321 -2.04 -4.18 7.10
C VAL A 321 -1.87 -4.33 5.60
N CYS A 322 -0.63 -4.56 5.14
CA CYS A 322 -0.34 -4.94 3.76
C CYS A 322 -0.16 -6.47 3.71
N VAL A 323 -1.00 -7.14 2.92
CA VAL A 323 -1.11 -8.61 2.91
C VAL A 323 -1.20 -9.15 1.48
N ASP A 324 -0.76 -10.38 1.28
CA ASP A 324 -0.90 -11.08 -0.01
C ASP A 324 -2.32 -11.66 -0.21
N LEU A 325 -3.08 -11.87 0.87
CA LEU A 325 -4.45 -12.39 0.83
C LEU A 325 -5.42 -11.49 1.61
N ALA A 326 -6.37 -10.88 0.91
CA ALA A 326 -7.32 -9.95 1.51
C ALA A 326 -8.38 -10.64 2.38
N ALA A 327 -8.90 -11.79 1.98
CA ALA A 327 -9.99 -12.47 2.67
C ALA A 327 -9.66 -12.89 4.13
N PRO A 328 -8.48 -13.47 4.44
CA PRO A 328 -8.08 -13.73 5.81
C PRO A 328 -7.98 -12.45 6.67
N ALA A 329 -7.43 -11.37 6.10
CA ALA A 329 -7.30 -10.09 6.80
C ALA A 329 -8.67 -9.45 7.09
N ALA A 330 -9.61 -9.52 6.14
CA ALA A 330 -10.97 -9.03 6.33
C ALA A 330 -11.70 -9.79 7.45
N ARG A 331 -11.56 -11.12 7.51
CA ARG A 331 -12.10 -11.91 8.61
C ARG A 331 -11.48 -11.53 9.96
N ALA A 332 -10.15 -11.45 10.03
CA ALA A 332 -9.44 -11.07 11.25
C ALA A 332 -9.82 -9.67 11.75
N ARG A 333 -9.96 -8.69 10.84
CA ARG A 333 -10.43 -7.34 11.18
C ARG A 333 -11.84 -7.34 11.76
N ASN A 334 -12.76 -8.10 11.17
CA ASN A 334 -14.12 -8.22 11.66
C ASN A 334 -14.21 -8.91 13.03
N ASP A 335 -13.37 -9.92 13.26
CA ASP A 335 -13.30 -10.59 14.57
C ASP A 335 -12.76 -9.64 15.65
N ALA A 336 -11.70 -8.89 15.34
CA ALA A 336 -11.15 -7.89 16.27
C ALA A 336 -12.14 -6.77 16.60
N ALA A 337 -13.01 -6.40 15.66
CA ALA A 337 -14.06 -5.40 15.90
C ALA A 337 -15.18 -5.89 16.81
N LYS A 338 -15.49 -7.20 16.81
CA LYS A 338 -16.53 -7.81 17.66
C LYS A 338 -16.05 -8.08 19.09
N GLY A 339 -14.76 -8.23 19.30
CA GLY A 339 -14.16 -8.48 20.61
C GLY A 339 -13.84 -7.24 21.43
N ARG A 340 -14.25 -6.04 20.98
CA ARG A 340 -14.08 -4.76 21.68
C ARG A 340 -15.35 -4.36 22.42
#